data_d5c68e1d1db228a19dce0da514dc4a88
#
_entry.id   d5c68e1d1db228a19dce0da514dc4a88
#
_cell.length_a   1.000
_cell.length_b   1.000
_cell.length_c   1.000
_cell.angle_alpha   90.00
_cell.angle_beta   90.00
_cell.angle_gamma   90.00
#
_symmetry.space_group_name_H-M   'P 1'
#
loop_
_entity.id
_entity.type
_entity.pdbx_description
1 polymer ?
#
loop_
_entity_poly.entity_id
_entity_poly.type
_entity_poly.pdbx_seq_one_letter_code
_entity_poly.pdbx_strand_id
1 'polypeptide(L)'
;MKKIYIFTVLFAMSLLVACDSENDIKPAEKEEQQQETKDSLWLQEEDIYSNPRSRRKKIALDEAQKNISNQMNGFYWELFAKAFEKKRYANLLLSPYSLTQNLLMLSNGLRGNTLEEIKLAFGVSDFEMEEPNRYVLQMNNGLEEADSRTRYRTDNSVWYRNDLTIQPEFTETGAQYYKAELFPAALN
;
A
#
# COMPACT_ATOMS: atom_id res chain seq x y z
N MET A 1 -19.55 19.20 -22.11
CA MET A 1 -18.97 18.45 -20.99
C MET A 1 -17.84 17.59 -21.54
N LYS A 2 -16.59 17.99 -21.32
CA LYS A 2 -15.41 17.22 -21.77
C LYS A 2 -15.13 16.15 -20.73
N LYS A 3 -15.13 14.88 -21.16
CA LYS A 3 -14.80 13.75 -20.29
C LYS A 3 -13.30 13.80 -19.98
N ILE A 4 -12.97 13.89 -18.70
CA ILE A 4 -11.58 13.84 -18.23
C ILE A 4 -11.21 12.36 -18.17
N TYR A 5 -10.34 11.92 -19.07
CA TYR A 5 -9.71 10.60 -18.99
C TYR A 5 -8.39 10.76 -18.25
N ILE A 6 -8.37 10.37 -16.99
CA ILE A 6 -7.13 10.26 -16.22
C ILE A 6 -6.55 8.88 -16.54
N PHE A 7 -5.52 8.85 -17.36
CA PHE A 7 -4.72 7.63 -17.56
C PHE A 7 -3.70 7.55 -16.44
N THR A 8 -3.97 6.69 -15.47
CA THR A 8 -2.94 6.22 -14.55
C THR A 8 -2.07 5.24 -15.30
N VAL A 9 -0.86 5.65 -15.65
CA VAL A 9 0.16 4.71 -16.11
C VAL A 9 0.57 3.88 -14.90
N LEU A 10 0.00 2.68 -14.79
CA LEU A 10 0.54 1.62 -13.94
C LEU A 10 1.93 1.29 -14.50
N PHE A 11 2.97 1.75 -13.82
CA PHE A 11 4.32 1.32 -14.11
C PHE A 11 4.42 -0.19 -13.87
N ALA A 12 4.46 -0.93 -14.95
CA ALA A 12 4.63 -2.38 -14.92
C ALA A 12 6.00 -2.67 -14.30
N MET A 13 5.95 -3.31 -13.15
CA MET A 13 7.09 -3.86 -12.46
C MET A 13 7.82 -4.85 -13.36
N SER A 14 9.07 -4.56 -13.70
CA SER A 14 9.96 -5.45 -14.44
C SER A 14 10.04 -6.82 -13.78
N LEU A 15 9.64 -7.84 -14.54
CA LEU A 15 9.79 -9.25 -14.22
C LEU A 15 11.28 -9.59 -14.03
N LEU A 16 11.67 -9.89 -12.80
CA LEU A 16 12.86 -10.69 -12.58
C LEU A 16 12.49 -12.16 -12.78
N VAL A 17 12.92 -12.70 -13.90
CA VAL A 17 12.93 -14.13 -14.18
C VAL A 17 13.96 -14.77 -13.24
N ALA A 18 13.49 -15.52 -12.25
CA ALA A 18 14.35 -16.42 -11.50
C ALA A 18 14.32 -17.80 -12.16
N CYS A 19 15.50 -18.30 -12.45
CA CYS A 19 15.77 -19.59 -13.06
C CYS A 19 15.09 -20.75 -12.35
N ASP A 20 14.51 -21.58 -13.19
CA ASP A 20 14.06 -22.95 -12.91
C ASP A 20 15.30 -23.84 -12.69
N SER A 21 15.37 -24.53 -11.58
CA SER A 21 16.20 -25.72 -11.43
C SER A 21 15.40 -26.78 -10.66
N GLU A 22 14.88 -27.72 -11.42
CA GLU A 22 14.37 -28.97 -10.88
C GLU A 22 15.44 -29.65 -10.03
N ASN A 23 15.15 -29.88 -8.76
CA ASN A 23 15.78 -30.91 -7.95
C ASN A 23 14.72 -31.65 -7.15
N ASP A 24 14.50 -32.90 -7.54
CA ASP A 24 13.74 -33.91 -6.84
C ASP A 24 14.22 -34.07 -5.40
N ILE A 25 13.40 -33.68 -4.43
CA ILE A 25 13.58 -34.03 -3.02
C ILE A 25 12.47 -34.98 -2.61
N LYS A 26 12.86 -36.24 -2.36
CA LYS A 26 12.01 -37.28 -1.76
C LYS A 26 11.51 -36.84 -0.38
N PRO A 27 10.28 -37.20 0.02
CA PRO A 27 9.79 -36.93 1.35
C PRO A 27 10.47 -37.82 2.37
N ALA A 28 11.17 -37.22 3.33
CA ALA A 28 11.68 -37.88 4.52
C ALA A 28 10.85 -37.48 5.75
N GLU A 29 10.45 -38.49 6.48
CA GLU A 29 9.78 -38.50 7.77
C GLU A 29 10.19 -37.37 8.72
N LYS A 30 9.25 -36.50 9.09
CA LYS A 30 9.34 -35.59 10.25
C LYS A 30 7.95 -35.29 10.79
N GLU A 31 7.34 -36.20 11.49
CA GLU A 31 6.09 -35.96 12.24
C GLU A 31 6.30 -35.53 13.70
N GLU A 32 7.52 -35.48 14.25
CA GLU A 32 7.74 -35.16 15.66
C GLU A 32 8.32 -33.77 15.97
N GLN A 33 8.56 -32.93 14.98
CA GLN A 33 9.06 -31.56 15.23
C GLN A 33 8.03 -30.44 14.97
N GLN A 34 6.77 -30.77 14.72
CA GLN A 34 5.73 -29.77 14.42
C GLN A 34 5.01 -29.19 15.62
N GLN A 35 5.21 -29.69 16.83
CA GLN A 35 4.52 -29.21 18.03
C GLN A 35 5.28 -28.08 18.76
N GLU A 36 6.60 -28.04 18.69
CA GLU A 36 7.38 -26.96 19.32
C GLU A 36 7.47 -25.67 18.50
N THR A 37 7.19 -25.72 17.21
CA THR A 37 7.26 -24.53 16.34
C THR A 37 5.97 -23.72 16.30
N LYS A 38 4.87 -24.25 16.81
CA LYS A 38 3.58 -23.50 16.83
C LYS A 38 3.55 -22.45 17.93
N ASP A 39 4.18 -22.69 19.07
CA ASP A 39 4.16 -21.76 20.20
C ASP A 39 5.20 -20.62 20.06
N SER A 40 6.21 -20.80 19.20
CA SER A 40 7.24 -19.78 18.96
C SER A 40 6.91 -18.79 17.81
N LEU A 41 5.85 -19.03 17.05
CA LEU A 41 5.49 -18.18 15.90
C LEU A 41 4.65 -16.95 16.28
N TRP A 42 4.14 -16.91 17.51
CA TRP A 42 3.33 -15.81 18.02
C TRP A 42 4.13 -15.00 19.05
N LEU A 43 5.20 -14.37 18.60
CA LEU A 43 5.80 -13.29 19.39
C LEU A 43 4.70 -12.24 19.60
N GLN A 44 4.35 -11.98 20.84
CA GLN A 44 3.44 -10.89 21.14
C GLN A 44 4.03 -9.60 20.60
N GLU A 45 3.20 -8.71 20.10
CA GLU A 45 3.66 -7.44 19.51
C GLU A 45 4.64 -6.70 20.43
N GLU A 46 4.40 -6.76 21.73
CA GLU A 46 5.25 -6.19 22.77
C GLU A 46 6.66 -6.80 22.82
N ASP A 47 6.81 -8.11 22.55
CA ASP A 47 8.12 -8.79 22.59
C ASP A 47 9.02 -8.35 21.43
N ILE A 48 8.44 -8.03 20.27
CA ILE A 48 9.20 -7.57 19.12
C ILE A 48 9.81 -6.19 19.37
N TYR A 49 9.08 -5.31 20.05
CA TYR A 49 9.51 -3.92 20.28
C TYR A 49 10.25 -3.74 21.62
N SER A 50 10.00 -4.59 22.61
CA SER A 50 10.68 -4.56 23.91
C SER A 50 12.06 -5.22 23.89
N ASN A 51 12.36 -6.06 22.88
CA ASN A 51 13.65 -6.71 22.78
C ASN A 51 14.78 -5.68 22.51
N PRO A 52 15.79 -5.54 23.39
CA PRO A 52 16.89 -4.57 23.20
C PRO A 52 17.69 -4.80 21.93
N ARG A 53 17.61 -5.99 21.33
CA ARG A 53 18.23 -6.33 20.04
C ARG A 53 17.35 -5.99 18.85
N SER A 54 16.07 -5.72 19.08
CA SER A 54 15.17 -5.24 18.04
C SER A 54 15.49 -3.77 17.74
N ARG A 55 15.84 -3.48 16.50
CA ARG A 55 16.04 -2.10 16.03
C ARG A 55 14.76 -1.53 15.41
N ARG A 56 13.66 -2.27 15.58
CA ARG A 56 12.34 -1.89 15.05
C ARG A 56 11.68 -0.86 15.95
N LYS A 57 11.09 0.14 15.33
CA LYS A 57 10.28 1.14 16.02
C LYS A 57 8.80 0.90 15.66
N LYS A 58 7.93 1.01 16.66
CA LYS A 58 6.49 0.98 16.43
C LYS A 58 6.06 2.30 15.77
N ILE A 59 5.26 2.22 14.71
CA ILE A 59 4.68 3.40 14.07
C ILE A 59 3.59 3.94 15.00
N ALA A 60 3.77 5.18 15.46
CA ALA A 60 2.80 5.84 16.32
C ALA A 60 1.62 6.35 15.50
N LEU A 61 0.47 5.74 15.67
CA LEU A 61 -0.80 6.13 15.06
C LEU A 61 -1.74 6.63 16.17
N ASP A 62 -2.45 7.72 15.90
CA ASP A 62 -3.57 8.15 16.74
C ASP A 62 -4.81 7.24 16.55
N GLU A 63 -5.89 7.46 17.31
CA GLU A 63 -7.06 6.59 17.28
C GLU A 63 -7.80 6.66 15.92
N ALA A 64 -7.87 7.82 15.29
CA ALA A 64 -8.48 7.97 13.96
C ALA A 64 -7.66 7.19 12.91
N GLN A 65 -6.35 7.32 12.94
CA GLN A 65 -5.42 6.62 12.06
C GLN A 65 -5.45 5.10 12.25
N LYS A 66 -5.56 4.62 13.49
CA LYS A 66 -5.76 3.20 13.78
C LYS A 66 -7.08 2.67 13.23
N ASN A 67 -8.14 3.45 13.36
CA ASN A 67 -9.44 3.09 12.81
C ASN A 67 -9.39 3.00 11.29
N ILE A 68 -8.80 4.00 10.61
CA ILE A 68 -8.56 3.99 9.17
C ILE A 68 -7.76 2.76 8.75
N SER A 69 -6.67 2.45 9.44
CA SER A 69 -5.85 1.26 9.19
C SER A 69 -6.65 -0.03 9.26
N ASN A 70 -7.48 -0.19 10.30
CA ASN A 70 -8.31 -1.37 10.49
C ASN A 70 -9.37 -1.51 9.38
N GLN A 71 -10.00 -0.43 8.97
CA GLN A 71 -11.00 -0.44 7.90
C GLN A 71 -10.36 -0.78 6.55
N MET A 72 -9.22 -0.20 6.23
CA MET A 72 -8.49 -0.49 4.99
C MET A 72 -7.99 -1.94 4.91
N ASN A 73 -7.75 -2.61 6.03
CA ASN A 73 -7.38 -4.03 6.05
C ASN A 73 -8.45 -4.91 5.38
N GLY A 74 -9.74 -4.57 5.51
CA GLY A 74 -10.82 -5.26 4.80
C GLY A 74 -10.60 -5.23 3.28
N PHE A 75 -10.35 -4.06 2.73
CA PHE A 75 -10.03 -3.89 1.30
C PHE A 75 -8.77 -4.67 0.89
N TYR A 76 -7.72 -4.67 1.71
CA TYR A 76 -6.47 -5.38 1.40
C TYR A 76 -6.68 -6.89 1.26
N TRP A 77 -7.44 -7.48 2.17
CA TRP A 77 -7.77 -8.90 2.13
C TRP A 77 -8.68 -9.25 0.95
N GLU A 78 -9.68 -8.43 0.65
CA GLU A 78 -10.57 -8.64 -0.49
C GLU A 78 -9.81 -8.55 -1.81
N LEU A 79 -8.95 -7.54 -1.97
CA LEU A 79 -8.10 -7.37 -3.15
C LEU A 79 -7.18 -8.59 -3.34
N PHE A 80 -6.53 -9.04 -2.26
CA PHE A 80 -5.67 -10.23 -2.30
C PHE A 80 -6.45 -11.48 -2.69
N ALA A 81 -7.60 -11.72 -2.07
CA ALA A 81 -8.44 -12.88 -2.36
C ALA A 81 -8.87 -12.91 -3.83
N LYS A 82 -9.37 -11.79 -4.36
CA LYS A 82 -9.77 -11.68 -5.78
C LYS A 82 -8.60 -11.85 -6.75
N ALA A 83 -7.43 -11.32 -6.41
CA ALA A 83 -6.23 -11.49 -7.23
C ALA A 83 -5.75 -12.95 -7.22
N PHE A 84 -5.78 -13.60 -6.05
CA PHE A 84 -5.42 -15.01 -5.88
C PHE A 84 -6.34 -15.95 -6.65
N GLU A 85 -7.64 -15.72 -6.62
CA GLU A 85 -8.61 -16.51 -7.39
C GLU A 85 -8.29 -16.54 -8.89
N LYS A 86 -7.89 -15.39 -9.44
CA LYS A 86 -7.51 -15.28 -10.86
C LYS A 86 -6.16 -15.90 -11.21
N LYS A 87 -5.27 -16.06 -10.23
CA LYS A 87 -3.87 -16.49 -10.42
C LYS A 87 -3.51 -17.72 -9.56
N ARG A 88 -4.46 -18.62 -9.36
CA ARG A 88 -4.40 -19.74 -8.41
C ARG A 88 -3.13 -20.61 -8.49
N TYR A 89 -2.50 -20.67 -9.66
CA TYR A 89 -1.33 -21.51 -9.91
C TYR A 89 -0.07 -20.71 -10.28
N ALA A 90 -0.04 -19.42 -9.99
CA ALA A 90 1.10 -18.57 -10.26
C ALA A 90 1.57 -17.87 -8.99
N ASN A 91 2.85 -17.53 -8.95
CA ASN A 91 3.36 -16.66 -7.88
C ASN A 91 2.65 -15.30 -7.97
N LEU A 92 2.15 -14.83 -6.83
CA LEU A 92 1.47 -13.55 -6.71
C LEU A 92 2.23 -12.67 -5.71
N LEU A 93 2.70 -11.53 -6.19
CA LEU A 93 3.19 -10.44 -5.36
C LEU A 93 2.26 -9.25 -5.56
N LEU A 94 1.71 -8.73 -4.47
CA LEU A 94 0.77 -7.63 -4.49
C LEU A 94 1.11 -6.64 -3.36
N SER A 95 1.04 -5.36 -3.66
CA SER A 95 1.15 -4.30 -2.65
C SER A 95 -0.17 -3.53 -2.54
N PRO A 96 -1.11 -3.98 -1.69
CA PRO A 96 -2.37 -3.27 -1.50
C PRO A 96 -2.16 -1.85 -0.98
N TYR A 97 -1.19 -1.64 -0.11
CA TYR A 97 -0.86 -0.33 0.44
C TYR A 97 -0.44 0.68 -0.65
N SER A 98 0.40 0.27 -1.61
CA SER A 98 0.79 1.16 -2.73
C SER A 98 -0.40 1.52 -3.61
N LEU A 99 -1.30 0.56 -3.89
CA LEU A 99 -2.52 0.84 -4.64
C LEU A 99 -3.42 1.83 -3.90
N THR A 100 -3.59 1.63 -2.59
CA THR A 100 -4.41 2.54 -1.76
C THR A 100 -3.84 3.95 -1.73
N GLN A 101 -2.53 4.12 -1.57
CA GLN A 101 -1.89 5.44 -1.64
C GLN A 101 -2.20 6.16 -2.95
N ASN A 102 -2.06 5.46 -4.09
CA ASN A 102 -2.32 6.05 -5.39
C ASN A 102 -3.79 6.47 -5.56
N LEU A 103 -4.73 5.62 -5.13
CA LEU A 103 -6.16 5.92 -5.24
C LEU A 103 -6.59 7.02 -4.26
N LEU A 104 -6.08 7.06 -3.03
CA LEU A 104 -6.34 8.15 -2.09
C LEU A 104 -5.76 9.48 -2.59
N MET A 105 -4.54 9.45 -3.15
CA MET A 105 -3.95 10.65 -3.77
C MET A 105 -4.86 11.19 -4.88
N LEU A 106 -5.31 10.33 -5.79
CA LEU A 106 -6.24 10.71 -6.86
C LEU A 106 -7.58 11.22 -6.31
N SER A 107 -8.06 10.64 -5.21
CA SER A 107 -9.33 11.03 -4.58
C SER A 107 -9.39 12.49 -4.16
N ASN A 108 -8.24 13.12 -3.88
CA ASN A 108 -8.19 14.56 -3.60
C ASN A 108 -8.57 15.44 -4.81
N GLY A 109 -8.50 14.89 -6.02
CA GLY A 109 -8.97 15.56 -7.24
C GLY A 109 -10.40 15.18 -7.66
N LEU A 110 -11.05 14.25 -6.96
CA LEU A 110 -12.38 13.74 -7.29
C LEU A 110 -13.49 14.47 -6.54
N ARG A 111 -14.71 14.38 -7.06
CA ARG A 111 -15.91 14.95 -6.49
C ARG A 111 -17.12 14.03 -6.72
N GLY A 112 -18.16 14.17 -5.89
CA GLY A 112 -19.43 13.46 -6.03
C GLY A 112 -19.29 11.95 -5.93
N ASN A 113 -20.08 11.22 -6.68
CA ASN A 113 -20.22 9.76 -6.56
C ASN A 113 -18.90 8.98 -6.66
N THR A 114 -18.00 9.42 -7.55
CA THR A 114 -16.71 8.71 -7.72
C THR A 114 -15.83 8.78 -6.47
N LEU A 115 -15.84 9.93 -5.78
CA LEU A 115 -15.15 10.06 -4.50
C LEU A 115 -15.79 9.14 -3.44
N GLU A 116 -17.11 9.16 -3.35
CA GLU A 116 -17.84 8.35 -2.36
C GLU A 116 -17.65 6.85 -2.59
N GLU A 117 -17.64 6.39 -3.86
CA GLU A 117 -17.39 5.00 -4.19
C GLU A 117 -16.00 4.53 -3.75
N ILE A 118 -14.97 5.37 -3.91
CA ILE A 118 -13.61 5.04 -3.46
C ILE A 118 -13.54 5.02 -1.93
N LYS A 119 -14.12 6.01 -1.26
CA LYS A 119 -14.18 6.06 0.21
C LYS A 119 -14.88 4.82 0.76
N LEU A 120 -15.99 4.42 0.15
CA LEU A 120 -16.73 3.21 0.52
C LEU A 120 -15.90 1.96 0.33
N ALA A 121 -15.21 1.82 -0.81
CA ALA A 121 -14.35 0.66 -1.08
C ALA A 121 -13.23 0.50 -0.06
N PHE A 122 -12.71 1.61 0.48
CA PHE A 122 -11.67 1.59 1.51
C PHE A 122 -12.23 1.52 2.95
N GLY A 123 -13.56 1.61 3.11
CA GLY A 123 -14.21 1.68 4.42
C GLY A 123 -13.99 3.00 5.14
N VAL A 124 -13.64 4.07 4.45
CA VAL A 124 -13.33 5.38 5.03
C VAL A 124 -14.39 6.45 4.73
N SER A 125 -15.63 6.04 4.51
CA SER A 125 -16.75 6.94 4.17
C SER A 125 -17.03 7.98 5.26
N ASP A 126 -16.78 7.64 6.52
CA ASP A 126 -17.03 8.50 7.67
C ASP A 126 -15.92 9.54 7.93
N PHE A 127 -14.85 9.52 7.14
CA PHE A 127 -13.73 10.43 7.29
C PHE A 127 -13.72 11.49 6.18
N GLU A 128 -13.38 12.72 6.55
CA GLU A 128 -12.96 13.72 5.58
C GLU A 128 -11.61 13.33 4.96
N MET A 129 -11.35 13.75 3.73
CA MET A 129 -10.12 13.33 3.01
C MET A 129 -8.81 13.73 3.71
N GLU A 130 -8.85 14.74 4.56
CA GLU A 130 -7.72 15.16 5.41
C GLU A 130 -7.21 14.01 6.29
N GLU A 131 -8.12 13.22 6.90
CA GLU A 131 -7.75 12.15 7.82
C GLU A 131 -7.04 10.97 7.11
N PRO A 132 -7.55 10.42 5.99
CA PRO A 132 -6.81 9.44 5.20
C PRO A 132 -5.48 9.98 4.66
N ASN A 133 -5.39 11.25 4.29
CA ASN A 133 -4.14 11.88 3.85
C ASN A 133 -3.09 11.89 4.96
N ARG A 134 -3.49 12.31 6.17
CA ARG A 134 -2.62 12.30 7.36
C ARG A 134 -2.18 10.89 7.74
N TYR A 135 -3.07 9.91 7.62
CA TYR A 135 -2.73 8.51 7.85
C TYR A 135 -1.62 8.04 6.89
N VAL A 136 -1.74 8.33 5.58
CA VAL A 136 -0.71 7.94 4.60
C VAL A 136 0.63 8.60 4.91
N LEU A 137 0.65 9.90 5.23
CA LEU A 137 1.86 10.61 5.60
C LEU A 137 2.53 9.98 6.83
N GLN A 138 1.74 9.71 7.88
CA GLN A 138 2.24 9.12 9.12
C GLN A 138 2.78 7.70 8.90
N MET A 139 2.09 6.89 8.09
CA MET A 139 2.56 5.55 7.74
C MET A 139 3.86 5.58 6.95
N ASN A 140 3.98 6.44 5.94
CA ASN A 140 5.19 6.54 5.13
C ASN A 140 6.39 6.99 5.97
N ASN A 141 6.22 8.02 6.79
CA ASN A 141 7.28 8.48 7.69
C ASN A 141 7.66 7.41 8.71
N GLY A 142 6.66 6.74 9.29
CA GLY A 142 6.89 5.67 10.25
C GLY A 142 7.61 4.46 9.64
N LEU A 143 7.28 4.09 8.41
CA LEU A 143 7.94 2.99 7.69
C LEU A 143 9.40 3.34 7.31
N GLU A 144 9.69 4.59 6.95
CA GLU A 144 11.06 5.04 6.69
C GLU A 144 11.96 4.91 7.93
N GLU A 145 11.40 5.05 9.12
CA GLU A 145 12.09 4.99 10.40
C GLU A 145 11.97 3.65 11.14
N ALA A 146 11.13 2.74 10.64
CA ALA A 146 10.74 1.53 11.38
C ALA A 146 11.90 0.60 11.71
N ASP A 147 12.91 0.50 10.86
CA ASP A 147 14.09 -0.35 11.09
C ASP A 147 15.36 0.30 10.53
N SER A 148 16.34 0.51 11.40
CA SER A 148 17.62 1.13 11.01
C SER A 148 18.47 0.30 10.02
N ARG A 149 18.14 -0.97 9.79
CA ARG A 149 18.83 -1.86 8.85
C ARG A 149 18.11 -2.00 7.51
N THR A 150 16.85 -1.56 7.45
CA THR A 150 16.03 -1.63 6.24
C THR A 150 15.78 -0.21 5.73
N ARG A 151 16.08 0.03 4.48
CA ARG A 151 15.71 1.29 3.84
C ARG A 151 14.38 1.13 3.15
N TYR A 152 13.38 1.87 3.62
CA TYR A 152 12.10 2.04 2.94
C TYR A 152 12.04 3.44 2.35
N ARG A 153 11.54 3.58 1.14
CA ARG A 153 11.29 4.85 0.48
C ARG A 153 10.05 4.74 -0.41
N THR A 154 9.23 5.76 -0.39
CA THR A 154 8.09 5.90 -1.29
C THR A 154 8.25 7.18 -2.10
N ASP A 155 8.19 7.05 -3.41
CA ASP A 155 8.15 8.17 -4.34
C ASP A 155 6.90 8.01 -5.21
N ASN A 156 6.12 9.06 -5.36
CA ASN A 156 4.91 9.07 -6.17
C ASN A 156 5.05 10.08 -7.30
N SER A 157 4.49 9.77 -8.46
CA SER A 157 4.42 10.69 -9.59
C SER A 157 3.07 10.65 -10.26
N VAL A 158 2.59 11.82 -10.70
CA VAL A 158 1.38 11.96 -11.49
C VAL A 158 1.76 12.54 -12.85
N TRP A 159 1.48 11.76 -13.89
CA TRP A 159 1.71 12.19 -15.26
C TRP A 159 0.36 12.61 -15.86
N TYR A 160 0.28 13.82 -16.36
CA TYR A 160 -0.96 14.36 -16.89
C TYR A 160 -0.74 14.99 -18.27
N ARG A 161 -1.80 15.03 -19.05
CA ARG A 161 -1.76 15.61 -20.40
C ARG A 161 -1.49 17.12 -20.30
N ASN A 162 -0.54 17.61 -21.08
CA ASN A 162 -0.03 18.98 -21.00
C ASN A 162 -1.04 20.09 -21.38
N ASP A 163 -2.19 19.73 -21.98
CA ASP A 163 -3.30 20.65 -22.26
C ASP A 163 -4.33 20.76 -21.10
N LEU A 164 -4.09 20.05 -20.00
CA LEU A 164 -4.92 20.13 -18.78
C LEU A 164 -4.31 21.11 -17.78
N THR A 165 -5.17 21.83 -17.10
CA THR A 165 -4.79 22.64 -15.94
C THR A 165 -5.09 21.84 -14.68
N ILE A 166 -4.06 21.59 -13.88
CA ILE A 166 -4.21 20.93 -12.58
C ILE A 166 -4.48 22.01 -11.52
N GLN A 167 -5.43 21.74 -10.64
CA GLN A 167 -5.75 22.65 -9.54
C GLN A 167 -4.58 22.71 -8.54
N PRO A 168 -4.19 23.91 -8.06
CA PRO A 168 -3.09 24.07 -7.13
C PRO A 168 -3.25 23.22 -5.87
N GLU A 169 -4.47 23.14 -5.32
CA GLU A 169 -4.79 22.38 -4.12
C GLU A 169 -4.47 20.87 -4.26
N PHE A 170 -4.69 20.31 -5.46
CA PHE A 170 -4.32 18.93 -5.74
C PHE A 170 -2.81 18.73 -5.74
N THR A 171 -2.07 19.67 -6.32
CA THR A 171 -0.61 19.63 -6.37
C THR A 171 -0.02 19.77 -4.96
N GLU A 172 -0.52 20.71 -4.18
CA GLU A 172 -0.09 20.93 -2.80
C GLU A 172 -0.36 19.73 -1.91
N THR A 173 -1.57 19.16 -1.99
CA THR A 173 -1.95 17.95 -1.25
C THR A 173 -1.08 16.75 -1.65
N GLY A 174 -0.84 16.57 -2.95
CA GLY A 174 0.01 15.52 -3.48
C GLY A 174 1.44 15.62 -2.93
N ALA A 175 2.03 16.80 -2.96
CA ALA A 175 3.37 17.02 -2.43
C ALA A 175 3.43 16.84 -0.90
N GLN A 176 2.45 17.39 -0.17
CA GLN A 176 2.44 17.40 1.29
C GLN A 176 2.28 16.01 1.90
N TYR A 177 1.31 15.21 1.43
CA TYR A 177 0.93 13.96 2.07
C TYR A 177 1.52 12.73 1.38
N TYR A 178 1.83 12.82 0.09
CA TYR A 178 2.23 11.68 -0.74
C TYR A 178 3.64 11.77 -1.30
N LYS A 179 4.36 12.88 -1.03
CA LYS A 179 5.67 13.16 -1.64
C LYS A 179 5.62 13.07 -3.18
N ALA A 180 4.47 13.47 -3.77
CA ALA A 180 4.22 13.32 -5.18
C ALA A 180 4.78 14.49 -5.99
N GLU A 181 5.32 14.16 -7.16
CA GLU A 181 5.72 15.12 -8.18
C GLU A 181 4.77 15.01 -9.39
N LEU A 182 4.41 16.15 -9.99
CA LEU A 182 3.49 16.20 -11.12
C LEU A 182 4.24 16.59 -12.39
N PHE A 183 4.05 15.81 -13.46
CA PHE A 183 4.74 15.98 -14.73
C PHE A 183 3.74 16.13 -15.89
N PRO A 184 3.76 17.27 -16.63
CA PRO A 184 3.03 17.38 -17.87
C PRO A 184 3.69 16.50 -18.95
N ALA A 185 2.88 15.79 -19.72
CA ALA A 185 3.34 14.92 -20.79
C ALA A 185 2.47 15.05 -22.05
N ALA A 186 3.06 14.89 -23.23
CA ALA A 186 2.34 14.77 -24.46
C ALA A 186 1.80 13.32 -24.57
N LEU A 187 0.64 13.10 -23.95
CA LEU A 187 -0.04 11.80 -24.01
C LEU A 187 -0.95 11.82 -25.25
N ASN A 188 -0.60 11.02 -26.28
CA ASN A 188 -1.35 10.85 -27.53
C ASN A 188 -2.50 9.86 -27.35
#